data_e0b16c57135282e561ecc0e8cfdbd1fb
#
_entry.id   e0b16c57135282e561ecc0e8cfdbd1fb
#
_cell.length_a   1.000
_cell.length_b   1.000
_cell.length_c   1.000
_cell.angle_alpha   90.00
_cell.angle_beta   90.00
_cell.angle_gamma   90.00
#
_symmetry.space_group_name_H-M   'P 1'
#
loop_
_entity.id
_entity.type
_entity.pdbx_description
1 polymer ?
#
loop_
_entity_poly.entity_id
_entity_poly.type
_entity_poly.pdbx_seq_one_letter_code
_entity_poly.pdbx_strand_id
1 'polypeptide(L)'
;AWGEAASGDLVLEPGMWSIDNFGDKAICLIHDGEVFEWDSSLSNATDTRCTIISGAPTASRHMIVSTPDRHLVFFGTETTIGTKATQDDMFIRFSAVEDINTYTPTATNDAGTQRLADGSSIMGAIRGRDAIYVYTDTALFLMRFVGQPFTFAFTQAGTNCGLAGQNAVVEVDGAAYWL
;
A
#
# COMPACT_ATOMS: atom_id res chain seq x y z
N ALA A 1 11.62 9.38 23.12
CA ALA A 1 11.79 8.11 23.84
C ALA A 1 10.46 7.36 23.93
N TRP A 2 10.50 6.07 24.14
CA TRP A 2 9.30 5.25 24.38
C TRP A 2 8.52 5.82 25.56
N GLY A 3 7.21 6.08 25.39
CA GLY A 3 6.36 6.62 26.45
C GLY A 3 6.30 8.13 26.57
N GLU A 4 7.01 8.90 25.74
CA GLU A 4 6.77 10.33 25.64
C GLU A 4 5.49 10.62 24.88
N ALA A 5 4.65 11.51 25.45
CA ALA A 5 3.48 12.00 24.76
C ALA A 5 3.87 12.76 23.49
N ALA A 6 3.12 12.59 22.40
CA ALA A 6 3.28 13.41 21.22
C ALA A 6 3.01 14.87 21.57
N SER A 7 3.86 15.78 21.10
CA SER A 7 3.63 17.22 21.22
C SER A 7 2.66 17.68 20.11
N GLY A 8 1.37 17.46 20.28
CA GLY A 8 0.34 17.83 19.31
C GLY A 8 -1.02 17.30 19.73
N ASP A 9 -2.06 17.74 19.07
CA ASP A 9 -3.41 17.24 19.30
C ASP A 9 -3.45 15.75 18.94
N LEU A 10 -3.64 14.92 19.95
CA LEU A 10 -3.89 13.49 19.77
C LEU A 10 -5.31 13.33 19.23
N VAL A 11 -5.43 12.91 17.99
CA VAL A 11 -6.70 12.37 17.49
C VAL A 11 -6.89 11.03 18.18
N LEU A 12 -7.83 10.96 19.12
CA LEU A 12 -8.10 9.75 19.92
C LEU A 12 -8.94 8.70 19.15
N GLU A 13 -9.23 8.92 17.88
CA GLU A 13 -9.93 7.94 17.06
C GLU A 13 -8.97 6.79 16.70
N PRO A 14 -9.34 5.53 16.98
CA PRO A 14 -8.54 4.39 16.56
C PRO A 14 -8.50 4.32 15.04
N GLY A 15 -7.33 4.56 14.46
CA GLY A 15 -7.10 4.43 13.02
C GLY A 15 -6.85 2.97 12.63
N MET A 16 -7.25 2.58 11.43
CA MET A 16 -6.77 1.34 10.82
C MET A 16 -5.35 1.55 10.28
N TRP A 17 -4.50 0.56 10.50
CA TRP A 17 -3.12 0.59 10.05
C TRP A 17 -2.85 -0.54 9.05
N SER A 18 -2.07 -0.23 8.02
CA SER A 18 -1.38 -1.21 7.20
C SER A 18 0.10 -1.21 7.58
N ILE A 19 0.64 -2.38 7.90
CA ILE A 19 2.04 -2.51 8.33
C ILE A 19 2.67 -3.63 7.51
N ASP A 20 3.85 -3.35 6.95
CA ASP A 20 4.61 -4.33 6.18
C ASP A 20 6.12 -4.06 6.27
N ASN A 21 6.93 -5.01 5.83
CA ASN A 21 8.39 -4.91 5.88
C ASN A 21 8.97 -4.60 4.49
N PHE A 22 9.88 -3.64 4.45
CA PHE A 22 10.68 -3.33 3.27
C PHE A 22 12.18 -3.50 3.60
N GLY A 23 12.66 -4.74 3.53
CA GLY A 23 13.99 -5.09 4.02
C GLY A 23 14.08 -4.90 5.53
N ASP A 24 15.03 -4.09 5.99
CA ASP A 24 15.24 -3.78 7.41
C ASP A 24 14.29 -2.69 7.93
N LYS A 25 13.43 -2.15 7.08
CA LYS A 25 12.50 -1.08 7.42
C LYS A 25 11.09 -1.64 7.66
N ALA A 26 10.47 -1.22 8.74
CA ALA A 26 9.02 -1.37 8.92
C ALA A 26 8.33 -0.16 8.31
N ILE A 27 7.36 -0.41 7.43
CA ILE A 27 6.55 0.61 6.79
C ILE A 27 5.16 0.57 7.42
N CYS A 28 4.66 1.73 7.81
CA CYS A 28 3.38 1.87 8.49
C CYS A 28 2.56 2.96 7.79
N LEU A 29 1.37 2.62 7.34
CA LEU A 29 0.39 3.54 6.77
C LEU A 29 -0.81 3.65 7.71
N ILE A 30 -1.21 4.86 8.05
CA ILE A 30 -2.52 5.09 8.66
C ILE A 30 -3.56 5.28 7.54
N HIS A 31 -4.72 4.65 7.69
CA HIS A 31 -5.81 4.74 6.71
C HIS A 31 -6.20 6.20 6.44
N ASP A 32 -6.28 6.58 5.17
CA ASP A 32 -6.51 7.96 4.68
C ASP A 32 -5.49 9.00 5.20
N GLY A 33 -4.30 8.54 5.56
CA GLY A 33 -3.22 9.35 6.09
C GLY A 33 -1.87 9.08 5.47
N GLU A 34 -0.85 9.57 6.15
CA GLU A 34 0.54 9.52 5.73
C GLU A 34 1.18 8.14 5.98
N VAL A 35 2.29 7.90 5.29
CA VAL A 35 3.08 6.69 5.43
C VAL A 35 4.40 6.99 6.14
N PHE A 36 4.77 6.10 7.05
CA PHE A 36 5.93 6.23 7.91
C PHE A 36 6.88 5.06 7.72
N GLU A 37 8.17 5.30 7.89
CA GLU A 37 9.19 4.26 7.99
C GLU A 37 9.84 4.25 9.37
N TRP A 38 10.19 3.06 9.83
CA TRP A 38 11.09 2.86 10.96
C TRP A 38 12.21 1.91 10.54
N ASP A 39 13.45 2.36 10.70
CA ASP A 39 14.64 1.63 10.25
C ASP A 39 15.26 0.88 11.44
N SER A 40 15.23 -0.45 11.39
CA SER A 40 15.78 -1.31 12.42
C SER A 40 17.31 -1.40 12.37
N SER A 41 17.93 -1.00 11.27
CA SER A 41 19.39 -1.04 11.09
C SER A 41 20.14 0.08 11.81
N LEU A 42 19.42 1.11 12.26
CA LEU A 42 20.02 2.23 12.99
C LEU A 42 20.56 1.79 14.35
N SER A 43 21.74 2.27 14.72
CA SER A 43 22.38 1.95 16.00
C SER A 43 21.56 2.36 17.23
N ASN A 44 20.64 3.30 17.07
CA ASN A 44 19.71 3.81 18.08
C ASN A 44 18.24 3.55 17.71
N ALA A 45 17.96 2.48 16.99
CA ALA A 45 16.61 2.17 16.48
C ALA A 45 15.55 2.13 17.61
N THR A 46 15.89 1.64 18.79
CA THR A 46 14.99 1.61 19.95
C THR A 46 14.58 2.98 20.48
N ASP A 47 15.39 4.01 20.22
CA ASP A 47 15.15 5.38 20.66
C ASP A 47 14.67 6.30 19.52
N THR A 48 14.59 5.75 18.30
CA THR A 48 14.19 6.49 17.10
C THR A 48 12.72 6.23 16.79
N ARG A 49 11.96 7.29 16.55
CA ARG A 49 10.56 7.21 16.10
C ARG A 49 10.50 7.02 14.59
N CYS A 50 9.35 6.52 14.13
CA CYS A 50 9.03 6.50 12.70
C CYS A 50 9.13 7.91 12.10
N THR A 51 9.58 7.99 10.87
CA THR A 51 9.64 9.22 10.08
C THR A 51 8.76 9.10 8.84
N ILE A 52 8.21 10.22 8.37
CA ILE A 52 7.42 10.26 7.15
C ILE A 52 8.33 9.91 5.97
N ILE A 53 7.84 9.05 5.06
CA ILE A 53 8.56 8.74 3.82
C ILE A 53 8.44 9.92 2.86
N SER A 54 9.58 10.50 2.50
CA SER A 54 9.63 11.62 1.57
C SER A 54 9.17 11.21 0.17
N GLY A 55 8.31 12.02 -0.45
CA GLY A 55 7.81 11.78 -1.80
C GLY A 55 6.68 10.75 -1.90
N ALA A 56 6.31 10.08 -0.81
CA ALA A 56 5.17 9.17 -0.78
C ALA A 56 3.83 9.94 -0.80
N PRO A 57 2.73 9.28 -1.20
CA PRO A 57 1.40 9.85 -1.07
C PRO A 57 1.08 10.24 0.39
N THR A 58 0.33 11.33 0.56
CA THR A 58 -0.09 11.84 1.88
C THR A 58 -1.45 11.31 2.31
N ALA A 59 -2.14 10.59 1.42
CA ALA A 59 -3.38 9.89 1.72
C ALA A 59 -3.48 8.60 0.90
N SER A 60 -3.70 7.49 1.60
CA SER A 60 -3.91 6.17 1.00
C SER A 60 -4.73 5.30 1.94
N ARG A 61 -5.52 4.38 1.41
CA ARG A 61 -6.35 3.49 2.23
C ARG A 61 -5.61 2.27 2.73
N HIS A 62 -4.83 1.66 1.87
CA HIS A 62 -4.12 0.42 2.18
C HIS A 62 -2.75 0.41 1.51
N MET A 63 -1.83 -0.34 2.09
CA MET A 63 -0.46 -0.47 1.59
C MET A 63 0.02 -1.91 1.75
N ILE A 64 0.83 -2.36 0.80
CA ILE A 64 1.51 -3.66 0.84
C ILE A 64 2.87 -3.54 0.14
N VAL A 65 3.84 -4.33 0.57
CA VAL A 65 5.11 -4.50 -0.15
C VAL A 65 4.98 -5.69 -1.09
N SER A 66 5.25 -5.52 -2.38
CA SER A 66 5.23 -6.63 -3.34
C SER A 66 6.45 -7.53 -3.18
N THR A 67 6.28 -8.81 -3.49
CA THR A 67 7.33 -9.82 -3.60
C THR A 67 7.21 -10.52 -4.96
N PRO A 68 8.32 -10.93 -5.59
CA PRO A 68 9.73 -10.88 -5.15
C PRO A 68 10.41 -9.53 -5.33
N ASP A 69 9.86 -8.65 -6.16
CA ASP A 69 10.45 -7.38 -6.53
C ASP A 69 9.90 -6.29 -5.60
N ARG A 70 10.62 -5.91 -4.59
CA ARG A 70 10.17 -4.98 -3.54
C ARG A 70 9.76 -3.62 -4.09
N HIS A 71 8.47 -3.50 -4.44
CA HIS A 71 7.78 -2.24 -4.66
C HIS A 71 6.87 -1.96 -3.48
N LEU A 72 6.82 -0.73 -3.02
CA LEU A 72 5.81 -0.29 -2.07
C LEU A 72 4.56 0.13 -2.85
N VAL A 73 3.45 -0.55 -2.60
CA VAL A 73 2.20 -0.37 -3.36
C VAL A 73 1.14 0.25 -2.48
N PHE A 74 0.53 1.32 -2.95
CA PHE A 74 -0.57 2.03 -2.31
C PHE A 74 -1.88 1.84 -3.06
N PHE A 75 -2.96 1.62 -2.33
CA PHE A 75 -4.31 1.41 -2.84
C PHE A 75 -5.25 2.49 -2.33
N GLY A 76 -6.16 2.97 -3.18
CA GLY A 76 -7.06 4.07 -2.85
C GLY A 76 -6.28 5.34 -2.52
N THR A 77 -5.37 5.76 -3.39
CA THR A 77 -4.39 6.81 -3.12
C THR A 77 -4.57 8.04 -4.01
N GLU A 78 -3.77 9.04 -3.77
CA GLU A 78 -3.76 10.31 -4.52
C GLU A 78 -3.36 10.11 -5.97
N THR A 79 -4.09 10.73 -6.89
CA THR A 79 -3.67 10.84 -8.30
C THR A 79 -2.54 11.85 -8.48
N THR A 80 -2.48 12.88 -7.62
CA THR A 80 -1.38 13.85 -7.55
C THR A 80 -0.77 13.79 -6.16
N ILE A 81 0.47 13.31 -6.06
CA ILE A 81 1.19 13.15 -4.78
C ILE A 81 1.24 14.48 -4.01
N GLY A 82 0.97 14.42 -2.71
CA GLY A 82 0.97 15.59 -1.83
C GLY A 82 -0.30 16.42 -1.90
N THR A 83 -1.33 15.95 -2.62
CA THR A 83 -2.61 16.65 -2.76
C THR A 83 -3.74 15.73 -2.33
N LYS A 84 -3.99 15.64 -1.04
CA LYS A 84 -5.00 14.75 -0.44
C LYS A 84 -6.39 14.86 -1.09
N ALA A 85 -6.76 16.04 -1.57
CA ALA A 85 -8.04 16.26 -2.27
C ALA A 85 -8.17 15.50 -3.61
N THR A 86 -7.07 14.95 -4.13
CA THR A 86 -7.05 14.15 -5.36
C THR A 86 -7.05 12.64 -5.10
N GLN A 87 -7.33 12.22 -3.86
CA GLN A 87 -7.46 10.80 -3.52
C GLN A 87 -8.61 10.17 -4.31
N ASP A 88 -8.30 9.07 -4.99
CA ASP A 88 -9.25 8.25 -5.75
C ASP A 88 -9.22 6.84 -5.17
N ASP A 89 -10.34 6.39 -4.66
CA ASP A 89 -10.48 5.10 -3.98
C ASP A 89 -10.19 3.88 -4.86
N MET A 90 -10.14 4.06 -6.18
CA MET A 90 -9.84 3.02 -7.17
C MET A 90 -8.43 3.15 -7.75
N PHE A 91 -7.63 4.12 -7.28
CA PHE A 91 -6.32 4.40 -7.82
C PHE A 91 -5.23 3.65 -7.06
N ILE A 92 -4.33 3.03 -7.81
CA ILE A 92 -3.16 2.30 -7.31
C ILE A 92 -1.91 3.05 -7.74
N ARG A 93 -0.95 3.14 -6.85
CA ARG A 93 0.39 3.68 -7.11
C ARG A 93 1.43 2.77 -6.51
N PHE A 94 2.52 2.52 -7.24
CA PHE A 94 3.63 1.73 -6.75
C PHE A 94 4.95 2.45 -6.95
N SER A 95 5.87 2.22 -6.01
CA SER A 95 7.23 2.79 -6.04
C SER A 95 8.07 2.18 -7.14
N ALA A 96 9.24 2.76 -7.39
CA ALA A 96 10.30 2.08 -8.12
C ALA A 96 10.81 0.86 -7.31
N VAL A 97 11.41 -0.12 -8.01
CA VAL A 97 11.97 -1.32 -7.39
C VAL A 97 13.05 -0.93 -6.37
N GLU A 98 13.02 -1.55 -5.19
CA GLU A 98 13.99 -1.32 -4.10
C GLU A 98 14.08 0.15 -3.62
N ASP A 99 13.12 1.01 -3.97
CA ASP A 99 13.13 2.43 -3.63
C ASP A 99 11.78 2.86 -3.05
N ILE A 100 11.78 3.27 -1.80
CA ILE A 100 10.58 3.75 -1.09
C ILE A 100 10.32 5.26 -1.25
N ASN A 101 11.12 5.97 -2.04
CA ASN A 101 11.00 7.43 -2.19
C ASN A 101 10.56 7.87 -3.59
N THR A 102 10.58 6.96 -4.58
CA THR A 102 10.28 7.28 -5.98
C THR A 102 8.94 6.67 -6.42
N TYR A 103 7.95 7.52 -6.66
CA TYR A 103 6.57 7.10 -7.03
C TYR A 103 6.04 7.76 -8.30
N THR A 104 6.80 8.66 -8.91
CA THR A 104 6.41 9.32 -10.15
C THR A 104 6.98 8.54 -11.32
N PRO A 105 6.13 8.02 -12.23
CA PRO A 105 6.60 7.29 -13.41
C PRO A 105 7.45 8.16 -14.32
N THR A 106 8.59 7.62 -14.76
CA THR A 106 9.48 8.26 -15.75
C THR A 106 9.93 7.21 -16.77
N ALA A 107 10.57 7.63 -17.84
CA ALA A 107 11.13 6.72 -18.86
C ALA A 107 12.28 5.84 -18.33
N THR A 108 12.83 6.14 -17.16
CA THR A 108 14.04 5.52 -16.62
C THR A 108 13.81 4.74 -15.33
N ASN A 109 12.59 4.79 -14.76
CA ASN A 109 12.22 4.01 -13.58
C ASN A 109 11.04 3.08 -13.89
N ASP A 110 10.72 2.23 -12.96
CA ASP A 110 9.62 1.27 -13.04
C ASP A 110 8.48 1.58 -12.05
N ALA A 111 8.50 2.78 -11.45
CA ALA A 111 7.35 3.30 -10.71
C ALA A 111 6.14 3.45 -11.64
N GLY A 112 4.94 3.28 -11.10
CA GLY A 112 3.77 3.36 -11.95
C GLY A 112 2.47 3.59 -11.20
N THR A 113 1.41 3.70 -11.99
CA THR A 113 0.06 3.91 -11.50
C THR A 113 -0.94 3.12 -12.32
N GLN A 114 -2.05 2.73 -11.70
CA GLN A 114 -3.18 2.10 -12.36
C GLN A 114 -4.47 2.49 -11.65
N ARG A 115 -5.52 2.74 -12.42
CA ARG A 115 -6.88 2.86 -11.91
C ARG A 115 -7.67 1.61 -12.26
N LEU A 116 -8.30 0.97 -11.27
CA LEU A 116 -9.18 -0.17 -11.52
C LEU A 116 -10.51 0.29 -12.11
N ALA A 117 -11.12 -0.57 -12.94
CA ALA A 117 -12.30 -0.23 -13.73
C ALA A 117 -13.63 -0.69 -13.12
N ASP A 118 -13.61 -1.65 -12.19
CA ASP A 118 -14.81 -2.25 -11.61
C ASP A 118 -14.81 -2.13 -10.09
N GLY A 119 -15.86 -1.50 -9.56
CA GLY A 119 -16.01 -1.14 -8.17
C GLY A 119 -16.08 0.36 -7.94
N SER A 120 -16.30 0.74 -6.69
CA SER A 120 -16.30 2.14 -6.24
C SER A 120 -15.13 2.44 -5.30
N SER A 121 -14.60 1.41 -4.63
CA SER A 121 -13.52 1.55 -3.66
C SER A 121 -12.71 0.26 -3.56
N ILE A 122 -11.38 0.38 -3.48
CA ILE A 122 -10.50 -0.72 -3.11
C ILE A 122 -10.62 -0.93 -1.61
N MET A 123 -11.12 -2.10 -1.21
CA MET A 123 -11.36 -2.45 0.19
C MET A 123 -10.14 -3.02 0.88
N GLY A 124 -9.26 -3.70 0.14
CA GLY A 124 -8.03 -4.27 0.67
C GLY A 124 -7.25 -5.07 -0.37
N ALA A 125 -6.06 -5.46 0.01
CA ALA A 125 -5.21 -6.31 -0.81
C ALA A 125 -4.44 -7.30 0.08
N ILE A 126 -4.12 -8.47 -0.48
CA ILE A 126 -3.31 -9.48 0.20
C ILE A 126 -2.33 -10.12 -0.78
N ARG A 127 -1.13 -10.45 -0.30
CA ARG A 127 -0.18 -11.23 -1.08
C ARG A 127 -0.67 -12.67 -1.21
N GLY A 128 -0.84 -13.12 -2.44
CA GLY A 128 -1.00 -14.51 -2.76
C GLY A 128 0.31 -15.11 -3.26
N ARG A 129 0.26 -16.36 -3.70
CA ARG A 129 1.45 -17.10 -4.16
C ARG A 129 2.08 -16.49 -5.43
N ASP A 130 1.26 -16.14 -6.41
CA ASP A 130 1.72 -15.71 -7.74
C ASP A 130 1.24 -14.30 -8.12
N ALA A 131 0.50 -13.64 -7.25
CA ALA A 131 -0.08 -12.32 -7.47
C ALA A 131 -0.45 -11.64 -6.15
N ILE A 132 -0.61 -10.34 -6.18
CA ILE A 132 -1.34 -9.60 -5.16
C ILE A 132 -2.81 -9.64 -5.56
N TYR A 133 -3.66 -10.10 -4.65
CA TYR A 133 -5.12 -10.09 -4.79
C TYR A 133 -5.64 -8.75 -4.30
N VAL A 134 -6.20 -7.97 -5.21
CA VAL A 134 -6.74 -6.63 -4.92
C VAL A 134 -8.26 -6.71 -4.99
N TYR A 135 -8.90 -6.47 -3.86
CA TYR A 135 -10.35 -6.53 -3.74
C TYR A 135 -10.95 -5.13 -3.75
N THR A 136 -11.93 -4.95 -4.61
CA THR A 136 -12.84 -3.81 -4.52
C THR A 136 -14.09 -4.18 -3.71
N ASP A 137 -15.04 -3.28 -3.58
CA ASP A 137 -16.35 -3.54 -3.00
C ASP A 137 -17.21 -4.52 -3.84
N THR A 138 -16.85 -4.77 -5.12
CA THR A 138 -17.63 -5.62 -6.03
C THR A 138 -16.82 -6.69 -6.75
N ALA A 139 -15.51 -6.54 -6.89
CA ALA A 139 -14.70 -7.35 -7.78
C ALA A 139 -13.34 -7.75 -7.16
N LEU A 140 -12.73 -8.77 -7.73
CA LEU A 140 -11.37 -9.21 -7.45
C LEU A 140 -10.48 -8.99 -8.67
N PHE A 141 -9.35 -8.34 -8.45
CA PHE A 141 -8.28 -8.16 -9.43
C PHE A 141 -7.01 -8.88 -8.99
N LEU A 142 -6.28 -9.41 -9.97
CA LEU A 142 -4.94 -9.98 -9.79
C LEU A 142 -3.91 -8.97 -10.30
N MET A 143 -3.05 -8.50 -9.42
CA MET A 143 -1.91 -7.66 -9.75
C MET A 143 -0.67 -8.57 -9.77
N ARG A 144 -0.11 -8.77 -10.97
CA ARG A 144 1.06 -9.63 -11.20
C ARG A 144 2.24 -8.82 -11.68
N PHE A 145 3.41 -9.10 -11.13
CA PHE A 145 4.65 -8.57 -11.68
C PHE A 145 4.94 -9.20 -13.05
N VAL A 146 5.15 -8.36 -14.05
CA VAL A 146 5.43 -8.78 -15.45
C VAL A 146 6.74 -8.19 -15.98
N GLY A 147 7.38 -7.29 -15.20
CA GLY A 147 8.60 -6.61 -15.62
C GLY A 147 8.33 -5.50 -16.65
N GLN A 148 9.43 -4.89 -17.09
CA GLN A 148 9.35 -3.78 -18.06
C GLN A 148 8.73 -4.22 -19.40
N PRO A 149 7.95 -3.34 -20.06
CA PRO A 149 7.76 -1.91 -19.74
C PRO A 149 6.61 -1.62 -18.77
N PHE A 150 5.84 -2.60 -18.33
CA PHE A 150 4.60 -2.36 -17.59
C PHE A 150 4.70 -2.56 -16.07
N THR A 151 5.79 -3.09 -15.57
CA THR A 151 6.03 -3.46 -14.16
C THR A 151 4.97 -4.42 -13.62
N PHE A 152 3.70 -4.03 -13.57
CA PHE A 152 2.58 -4.87 -13.14
C PHE A 152 1.49 -4.96 -14.20
N ALA A 153 0.92 -6.15 -14.34
CA ALA A 153 -0.32 -6.41 -15.08
C ALA A 153 -1.49 -6.58 -14.11
N PHE A 154 -2.62 -6.00 -14.48
CA PHE A 154 -3.87 -6.07 -13.70
C PHE A 154 -4.90 -6.84 -14.50
N THR A 155 -5.44 -7.92 -13.92
CA THR A 155 -6.46 -8.76 -14.56
C THR A 155 -7.62 -8.95 -13.61
N GLN A 156 -8.83 -8.65 -14.04
CA GLN A 156 -10.03 -8.95 -13.28
C GLN A 156 -10.25 -10.47 -13.25
N ALA A 157 -10.31 -11.04 -12.06
CA ALA A 157 -10.46 -12.47 -11.84
C ALA A 157 -11.89 -12.86 -11.46
N GLY A 158 -12.67 -11.92 -10.91
CA GLY A 158 -14.03 -12.18 -10.49
C GLY A 158 -14.88 -10.92 -10.39
N THR A 159 -16.18 -11.10 -10.52
CA THR A 159 -17.24 -10.09 -10.32
C THR A 159 -18.19 -10.55 -9.24
N ASN A 160 -18.87 -9.63 -8.56
CA ASN A 160 -19.75 -9.94 -7.42
C ASN A 160 -19.06 -10.75 -6.31
N CYS A 161 -17.79 -10.47 -6.07
CA CYS A 161 -16.95 -11.14 -5.09
C CYS A 161 -16.11 -10.10 -4.31
N GLY A 162 -16.73 -8.97 -4.00
CA GLY A 162 -16.13 -7.88 -3.25
C GLY A 162 -15.76 -8.28 -1.82
N LEU A 163 -14.97 -7.44 -1.17
CA LEU A 163 -14.49 -7.63 0.20
C LEU A 163 -15.29 -6.75 1.17
N ALA A 164 -15.72 -7.30 2.29
CA ALA A 164 -16.49 -6.57 3.30
C ALA A 164 -15.66 -5.55 4.09
N GLY A 165 -14.34 -5.72 4.16
CA GLY A 165 -13.44 -4.79 4.86
C GLY A 165 -11.98 -5.20 4.75
N GLN A 166 -11.06 -4.27 5.03
CA GLN A 166 -9.62 -4.41 4.81
C GLN A 166 -9.01 -5.71 5.37
N ASN A 167 -9.47 -6.17 6.53
CA ASN A 167 -8.94 -7.35 7.21
C ASN A 167 -9.85 -8.59 7.06
N ALA A 168 -10.82 -8.54 6.15
CA ALA A 168 -11.77 -9.64 5.92
C ALA A 168 -11.26 -10.68 4.91
N VAL A 169 -9.96 -10.75 4.68
CA VAL A 169 -9.31 -11.70 3.77
C VAL A 169 -8.08 -12.32 4.41
N VAL A 170 -7.88 -13.61 4.14
CA VAL A 170 -6.68 -14.35 4.55
C VAL A 170 -6.26 -15.30 3.43
N GLU A 171 -4.95 -15.46 3.24
CA GLU A 171 -4.37 -16.44 2.34
C GLU A 171 -3.80 -17.61 3.17
N VAL A 172 -4.14 -18.83 2.79
CA VAL A 172 -3.66 -20.06 3.41
C VAL A 172 -3.41 -21.10 2.34
N ASP A 173 -2.19 -21.60 2.26
CA ASP A 173 -1.76 -22.68 1.36
C ASP A 173 -2.10 -22.43 -0.13
N GLY A 174 -1.97 -21.18 -0.58
CA GLY A 174 -2.23 -20.79 -1.97
C GLY A 174 -3.72 -20.53 -2.29
N ALA A 175 -4.60 -20.58 -1.29
CA ALA A 175 -6.01 -20.24 -1.43
C ALA A 175 -6.35 -19.00 -0.60
N ALA A 176 -7.09 -18.07 -1.20
CA ALA A 176 -7.60 -16.91 -0.49
C ALA A 176 -9.04 -17.16 -0.03
N TYR A 177 -9.32 -16.82 1.23
CA TYR A 177 -10.64 -16.87 1.84
C TYR A 177 -11.04 -15.47 2.26
N TRP A 178 -12.23 -15.03 1.92
CA TRP A 178 -12.70 -13.67 2.23
C TRP A 178 -14.21 -13.61 2.51
N LEU A 179 -14.66 -12.50 3.08
CA LEU A 179 -16.05 -12.19 3.39
C LEU A 179 -16.49 -10.93 2.65
#